data_67e39e2bab9f6bdc4bcf29fe2fcb9cdd
#
_entry.id   67e39e2bab9f6bdc4bcf29fe2fcb9cdd
#
_cell.length_a   1.000
_cell.length_b   1.000
_cell.length_c   1.000
_cell.angle_alpha   90.00
_cell.angle_beta   90.00
_cell.angle_gamma   90.00
#
_symmetry.space_group_name_H-M   'P 1'
#
loop_
_entity.id
_entity.type
_entity.pdbx_description
1 polymer ?
#
loop_
_entity_poly.entity_id
_entity_poly.type
_entity_poly.pdbx_seq_one_letter_code
_entity_poly.pdbx_strand_id
1 'polypeptide(L)'
;MAGAYLLNRIPGEHQAEAFEMRTEANWYPACAWGTSQPFISDLLKQAGFNFEDYVLHKGKKMVVDFGDKQFEIKLKGLVTYDKHRLTHDMLKGKKVHWGEQVKQANGNFSDFDTIVDATGIQRSLLPKLKEDLVVPSLEYQVKSKELPYDDFVIRPYPGLLGYWWYFPLGDGMAHVGAGDLLHRYRGELDGFVKKHKCEVIRRIGRPVRVTPPKLCEPFFDGKVIGVGESIGTVYPMLGEGIIPSMQCADLFVDHLGDREGYRRAVLDHFKVYAKVYKFIKAKVDDRFSLLTMWPTLLSIFWHMRSNETRYGLEIKLSDFYKIATWQ
;
A
#
# COMPACT_ATOMS: atom_id res chain seq x y z
N MET A 1 -4.77 8.04 -0.70
CA MET A 1 -5.93 7.11 -0.74
C MET A 1 -6.77 7.23 0.53
N ALA A 2 -6.22 7.00 1.74
CA ALA A 2 -7.02 7.07 2.98
C ALA A 2 -7.82 8.37 3.11
N GLY A 3 -7.20 9.55 3.00
CA GLY A 3 -7.89 10.85 3.13
C GLY A 3 -8.97 11.08 2.07
N ALA A 4 -8.68 10.77 0.79
CA ALA A 4 -9.68 10.94 -0.27
C ALA A 4 -10.89 10.01 -0.09
N TYR A 5 -10.66 8.76 0.31
CA TYR A 5 -11.73 7.82 0.62
C TYR A 5 -12.53 8.29 1.84
N LEU A 6 -11.86 8.70 2.91
CA LEU A 6 -12.48 9.19 4.14
C LEU A 6 -13.44 10.38 3.87
N LEU A 7 -13.05 11.33 3.03
CA LEU A 7 -13.93 12.46 2.65
C LEU A 7 -15.26 12.03 2.01
N ASN A 8 -15.34 10.82 1.47
CA ASN A 8 -16.56 10.26 0.90
C ASN A 8 -17.28 9.29 1.85
N ARG A 9 -16.70 9.03 3.03
CA ARG A 9 -17.28 8.15 4.05
C ARG A 9 -17.77 8.89 5.29
N ILE A 10 -17.27 10.11 5.52
CA ILE A 10 -17.72 10.94 6.66
C ILE A 10 -19.21 11.22 6.50
N PRO A 11 -20.02 11.00 7.58
CA PRO A 11 -21.46 11.31 7.58
C PRO A 11 -21.75 12.78 7.27
N GLY A 12 -22.87 13.04 6.58
CA GLY A 12 -23.22 14.36 6.04
C GLY A 12 -23.44 15.48 7.07
N GLU A 13 -23.64 15.12 8.34
CA GLU A 13 -23.72 16.07 9.45
C GLU A 13 -22.37 16.69 9.83
N HIS A 14 -21.26 16.10 9.38
CA HIS A 14 -19.92 16.62 9.61
C HIS A 14 -19.42 17.44 8.41
N GLN A 15 -18.83 18.60 8.68
CA GLN A 15 -18.11 19.37 7.68
C GLN A 15 -16.66 18.90 7.65
N ALA A 16 -16.17 18.55 6.46
CA ALA A 16 -14.81 18.09 6.27
C ALA A 16 -14.10 18.81 5.13
N GLU A 17 -12.83 19.12 5.34
CA GLU A 17 -11.95 19.68 4.31
C GLU A 17 -10.58 19.01 4.36
N ALA A 18 -9.86 19.05 3.26
CA ALA A 18 -8.55 18.43 3.13
C ALA A 18 -7.47 19.45 2.80
N PHE A 19 -6.26 19.14 3.25
CA PHE A 19 -5.04 19.92 2.97
C PHE A 19 -4.02 19.01 2.29
N GLU A 20 -3.57 19.38 1.12
CA GLU A 20 -2.56 18.63 0.35
C GLU A 20 -1.38 19.54 0.02
N MET A 21 -0.17 19.11 0.39
CA MET A 21 1.06 19.89 0.19
C MET A 21 1.44 20.10 -1.28
N ARG A 22 1.00 19.23 -2.17
CA ARG A 22 1.23 19.36 -3.61
C ARG A 22 0.13 20.19 -4.26
N THR A 23 0.47 20.90 -5.31
CA THR A 23 -0.55 21.51 -6.18
C THR A 23 -1.33 20.42 -6.90
N GLU A 24 -2.56 20.69 -7.28
CA GLU A 24 -3.42 19.75 -8.01
C GLU A 24 -2.73 19.24 -9.28
N ALA A 25 -2.10 20.14 -10.05
CA ALA A 25 -1.39 19.77 -11.28
C ALA A 25 -0.17 18.86 -11.08
N ASN A 26 0.47 18.90 -9.90
CA ASN A 26 1.65 18.12 -9.58
C ASN A 26 1.37 16.91 -8.68
N TRP A 27 0.09 16.76 -8.28
CA TRP A 27 -0.28 15.62 -7.46
C TRP A 27 -0.31 14.33 -8.27
N TYR A 28 0.30 13.28 -7.74
CA TYR A 28 0.31 11.95 -8.36
C TYR A 28 0.50 10.87 -7.29
N PRO A 29 -0.32 9.80 -7.28
CA PRO A 29 -0.20 8.72 -6.31
C PRO A 29 0.92 7.75 -6.68
N ALA A 30 2.03 7.81 -5.97
CA ALA A 30 3.13 6.85 -6.13
C ALA A 30 2.68 5.45 -5.66
N CYS A 31 2.63 4.49 -6.58
CA CYS A 31 2.25 3.09 -6.30
C CYS A 31 2.12 2.34 -7.63
N ALA A 32 2.35 1.03 -7.64
CA ALA A 32 2.17 0.16 -8.81
C ALA A 32 0.70 0.01 -9.28
N TRP A 33 -0.25 0.61 -8.56
CA TRP A 33 -1.68 0.60 -8.86
C TRP A 33 -2.34 -0.79 -8.85
N GLY A 34 -1.66 -1.79 -8.29
CA GLY A 34 -2.20 -3.13 -8.13
C GLY A 34 -3.13 -3.25 -6.94
N THR A 35 -4.27 -3.92 -7.10
CA THR A 35 -5.21 -4.19 -5.99
C THR A 35 -6.14 -5.36 -6.33
N SER A 36 -6.84 -5.87 -5.31
CA SER A 36 -7.89 -6.88 -5.52
C SER A 36 -9.20 -6.22 -5.92
N GLN A 37 -9.66 -6.48 -7.15
CA GLN A 37 -10.91 -5.94 -7.68
C GLN A 37 -12.14 -6.32 -6.83
N PRO A 38 -12.37 -7.59 -6.47
CA PRO A 38 -13.57 -7.94 -5.71
C PRO A 38 -13.67 -7.18 -4.40
N PHE A 39 -12.55 -7.09 -3.68
CA PHE A 39 -12.55 -6.48 -2.36
C PHE A 39 -12.64 -4.95 -2.38
N ILE A 40 -11.87 -4.29 -3.27
CA ILE A 40 -11.92 -2.82 -3.37
C ILE A 40 -13.25 -2.32 -3.93
N SER A 41 -13.93 -3.12 -4.77
CA SER A 41 -15.24 -2.77 -5.31
C SER A 41 -16.29 -2.59 -4.23
N ASP A 42 -16.29 -3.45 -3.21
CA ASP A 42 -17.23 -3.35 -2.09
C ASP A 42 -16.97 -2.08 -1.25
N LEU A 43 -15.71 -1.75 -1.00
CA LEU A 43 -15.33 -0.53 -0.29
C LEU A 43 -15.74 0.74 -1.09
N LEU A 44 -15.42 0.76 -2.38
CA LEU A 44 -15.72 1.92 -3.24
C LEU A 44 -17.21 2.13 -3.47
N LYS A 45 -17.99 1.05 -3.53
CA LYS A 45 -19.46 1.13 -3.61
C LYS A 45 -20.03 1.89 -2.42
N GLN A 46 -19.48 1.69 -1.20
CA GLN A 46 -19.89 2.42 0.00
C GLN A 46 -19.53 3.92 -0.07
N ALA A 47 -18.52 4.28 -0.86
CA ALA A 47 -18.14 5.68 -1.11
C ALA A 47 -18.80 6.28 -2.37
N GLY A 48 -19.70 5.54 -3.04
CA GLY A 48 -20.46 6.00 -4.20
C GLY A 48 -19.73 5.85 -5.55
N PHE A 49 -18.70 4.99 -5.64
CA PHE A 49 -17.92 4.80 -6.87
C PHE A 49 -18.05 3.38 -7.40
N ASN A 50 -18.13 3.25 -8.73
CA ASN A 50 -18.03 1.98 -9.44
C ASN A 50 -16.57 1.73 -9.81
N PHE A 51 -15.93 0.75 -9.19
CA PHE A 51 -14.51 0.48 -9.42
C PHE A 51 -14.19 -0.01 -10.84
N GLU A 52 -15.11 -0.67 -11.51
CA GLU A 52 -14.91 -1.18 -12.87
C GLU A 52 -14.51 -0.07 -13.86
N ASP A 53 -14.98 1.15 -13.64
CA ASP A 53 -14.69 2.30 -14.51
C ASP A 53 -13.22 2.73 -14.51
N TYR A 54 -12.45 2.23 -13.55
CA TYR A 54 -11.04 2.57 -13.35
C TYR A 54 -10.08 1.42 -13.66
N VAL A 55 -10.58 0.20 -13.91
CA VAL A 55 -9.74 -0.97 -14.17
C VAL A 55 -9.01 -0.80 -15.50
N LEU A 56 -7.67 -1.00 -15.48
CA LEU A 56 -6.80 -0.91 -16.64
C LEU A 56 -6.41 -2.28 -17.17
N HIS A 57 -6.02 -3.21 -16.27
CA HIS A 57 -5.65 -4.56 -16.66
C HIS A 57 -6.17 -5.57 -15.63
N LYS A 58 -6.76 -6.67 -16.13
CA LYS A 58 -7.23 -7.81 -15.31
C LYS A 58 -6.25 -8.95 -15.42
N GLY A 59 -5.53 -9.22 -14.32
CA GLY A 59 -4.53 -10.27 -14.29
C GLY A 59 -5.11 -11.68 -14.29
N LYS A 60 -4.41 -12.60 -14.94
CA LYS A 60 -4.71 -14.05 -14.94
C LYS A 60 -3.72 -14.82 -14.07
N LYS A 61 -2.46 -14.41 -14.12
CA LYS A 61 -1.36 -15.02 -13.38
C LYS A 61 -0.34 -13.97 -12.92
N MET A 62 0.41 -14.33 -11.89
CA MET A 62 1.61 -13.63 -11.48
C MET A 62 2.80 -14.57 -11.58
N VAL A 63 3.83 -14.17 -12.30
CA VAL A 63 5.10 -14.89 -12.34
C VAL A 63 5.94 -14.45 -11.16
N VAL A 64 6.39 -15.40 -10.35
CA VAL A 64 7.40 -15.20 -9.31
C VAL A 64 8.73 -15.69 -9.85
N ASP A 65 9.67 -14.77 -10.07
CA ASP A 65 10.95 -15.03 -10.71
C ASP A 65 12.09 -14.91 -9.69
N PHE A 66 12.76 -16.02 -9.41
CA PHE A 66 13.95 -16.07 -8.53
C PHE A 66 15.27 -16.01 -9.32
N GLY A 67 15.21 -15.80 -10.62
CA GLY A 67 16.35 -15.80 -11.51
C GLY A 67 16.60 -17.17 -12.14
N ASP A 68 16.97 -18.17 -11.36
CA ASP A 68 17.21 -19.56 -11.82
C ASP A 68 15.91 -20.39 -11.87
N LYS A 69 14.89 -19.99 -11.13
CA LYS A 69 13.60 -20.70 -11.02
C LYS A 69 12.45 -19.71 -11.10
N GLN A 70 11.39 -20.14 -11.76
CA GLN A 70 10.15 -19.39 -11.85
C GLN A 70 8.95 -20.29 -11.52
N PHE A 71 7.89 -19.70 -10.99
CA PHE A 71 6.59 -20.37 -10.88
C PHE A 71 5.47 -19.35 -11.03
N GLU A 72 4.28 -19.85 -11.32
CA GLU A 72 3.09 -19.01 -11.54
C GLU A 72 2.13 -19.14 -10.37
N ILE A 73 1.61 -18.00 -9.92
CA ILE A 73 0.50 -17.90 -8.98
C ILE A 73 -0.75 -17.54 -9.80
N LYS A 74 -1.81 -18.34 -9.68
CA LYS A 74 -3.11 -17.99 -10.26
C LYS A 74 -3.69 -16.78 -9.54
N LEU A 75 -4.19 -15.81 -10.29
CA LEU A 75 -4.81 -14.63 -9.72
C LEU A 75 -6.31 -14.85 -9.45
N LYS A 76 -6.80 -14.23 -8.39
CA LYS A 76 -8.20 -14.24 -7.93
C LYS A 76 -8.73 -12.80 -7.86
N GLY A 77 -8.57 -12.08 -8.97
CA GLY A 77 -9.06 -10.73 -9.10
C GLY A 77 -8.02 -9.64 -8.83
N LEU A 78 -6.71 -9.94 -8.89
CA LEU A 78 -5.69 -8.89 -8.93
C LEU A 78 -5.78 -8.14 -10.25
N VAL A 79 -5.85 -6.81 -10.16
CA VAL A 79 -5.93 -5.89 -11.29
C VAL A 79 -5.01 -4.71 -11.09
N THR A 80 -4.67 -4.02 -12.17
CA THR A 80 -4.23 -2.63 -12.09
C THR A 80 -5.40 -1.71 -12.45
N TYR A 81 -5.40 -0.51 -11.88
CA TYR A 81 -6.45 0.48 -12.09
C TYR A 81 -5.87 1.90 -12.12
N ASP A 82 -6.58 2.83 -12.74
CA ASP A 82 -6.20 4.24 -12.74
C ASP A 82 -6.43 4.88 -11.37
N LYS A 83 -5.44 4.70 -10.49
CA LYS A 83 -5.47 5.26 -9.13
C LYS A 83 -5.45 6.77 -9.13
N HIS A 84 -4.82 7.38 -10.12
CA HIS A 84 -4.78 8.84 -10.24
C HIS A 84 -6.18 9.39 -10.50
N ARG A 85 -6.84 8.88 -11.54
CA ARG A 85 -8.23 9.27 -11.91
C ARG A 85 -9.21 8.98 -10.78
N LEU A 86 -9.17 7.76 -10.19
CA LEU A 86 -10.06 7.42 -9.08
C LEU A 86 -9.90 8.38 -7.90
N THR A 87 -8.65 8.67 -7.48
CA THR A 87 -8.45 9.55 -6.33
C THR A 87 -8.85 10.99 -6.65
N HIS A 88 -8.65 11.43 -7.89
CA HIS A 88 -9.11 12.76 -8.35
C HIS A 88 -10.64 12.85 -8.32
N ASP A 89 -11.33 11.83 -8.83
CA ASP A 89 -12.80 11.78 -8.82
C ASP A 89 -13.37 11.76 -7.39
N MET A 90 -12.69 11.09 -6.45
CA MET A 90 -13.04 11.12 -5.01
C MET A 90 -12.94 12.53 -4.41
N LEU A 91 -12.06 13.37 -4.93
CA LEU A 91 -11.83 14.73 -4.43
C LEU A 91 -12.71 15.78 -5.15
N LYS A 92 -13.33 15.40 -6.26
CA LYS A 92 -14.20 16.30 -7.04
C LYS A 92 -15.36 16.79 -6.18
N GLY A 93 -15.55 18.13 -6.14
CA GLY A 93 -16.58 18.77 -5.33
C GLY A 93 -16.33 18.78 -3.81
N LYS A 94 -15.18 18.28 -3.36
CA LYS A 94 -14.74 18.39 -1.95
C LYS A 94 -13.91 19.67 -1.77
N LYS A 95 -13.94 20.21 -0.56
CA LYS A 95 -13.09 21.37 -0.21
C LYS A 95 -11.66 20.89 0.04
N VAL A 96 -10.76 21.10 -0.93
CA VAL A 96 -9.36 20.73 -0.86
C VAL A 96 -8.47 21.95 -1.00
N HIS A 97 -7.61 22.17 -0.03
CA HIS A 97 -6.59 23.22 -0.04
C HIS A 97 -5.30 22.67 -0.65
N TRP A 98 -5.16 22.88 -1.94
CA TRP A 98 -4.00 22.41 -2.70
C TRP A 98 -2.78 23.32 -2.53
N GLY A 99 -1.60 22.74 -2.43
CA GLY A 99 -0.34 23.46 -2.22
C GLY A 99 -0.11 23.88 -0.76
N GLU A 100 -0.95 23.43 0.16
CA GLU A 100 -0.86 23.76 1.57
C GLU A 100 -0.26 22.62 2.40
N GLN A 101 0.95 22.83 2.90
CA GLN A 101 1.64 21.90 3.78
C GLN A 101 1.30 22.16 5.24
N VAL A 102 0.64 21.19 5.88
CA VAL A 102 0.39 21.21 7.33
C VAL A 102 1.52 20.49 8.05
N LYS A 103 2.27 21.22 8.90
CA LYS A 103 3.39 20.66 9.68
C LYS A 103 3.06 20.49 11.17
N GLN A 104 2.07 21.22 11.65
CA GLN A 104 1.64 21.20 13.04
C GLN A 104 0.13 21.45 13.10
N ALA A 105 -0.53 20.84 14.06
CA ALA A 105 -1.97 20.95 14.27
C ALA A 105 -2.34 22.07 15.26
N ASN A 106 -1.62 23.20 15.25
CA ASN A 106 -1.81 24.34 16.13
C ASN A 106 -2.19 25.61 15.35
N GLY A 107 -2.62 26.63 16.02
CA GLY A 107 -2.97 27.94 15.43
C GLY A 107 -4.18 27.84 14.50
N ASN A 108 -3.97 27.85 13.19
CA ASN A 108 -5.02 27.89 12.15
C ASN A 108 -6.01 26.70 12.16
N PHE A 109 -5.78 25.69 13.01
CA PHE A 109 -6.63 24.51 13.14
C PHE A 109 -7.41 24.47 14.47
N SER A 110 -7.47 25.58 15.20
CA SER A 110 -8.23 25.70 16.47
C SER A 110 -9.71 25.36 16.30
N ASP A 111 -10.28 25.74 15.15
CA ASP A 111 -11.71 25.64 14.84
C ASP A 111 -12.14 24.24 14.41
N PHE A 112 -11.21 23.32 14.19
CA PHE A 112 -11.52 21.93 13.90
C PHE A 112 -11.67 21.12 15.20
N ASP A 113 -12.72 20.32 15.29
CA ASP A 113 -12.93 19.39 16.40
C ASP A 113 -11.98 18.21 16.34
N THR A 114 -11.69 17.74 15.12
CA THR A 114 -10.80 16.60 14.83
C THR A 114 -9.93 16.89 13.63
N ILE A 115 -8.67 16.52 13.72
CA ILE A 115 -7.68 16.63 12.64
C ILE A 115 -7.20 15.23 12.29
N VAL A 116 -7.32 14.82 11.03
CA VAL A 116 -6.91 13.49 10.58
C VAL A 116 -5.54 13.54 9.92
N ASP A 117 -4.56 12.86 10.50
CA ASP A 117 -3.26 12.62 9.85
C ASP A 117 -3.37 11.46 8.85
N ALA A 118 -3.70 11.77 7.60
CA ALA A 118 -3.68 10.85 6.47
C ALA A 118 -2.45 11.08 5.56
N THR A 119 -1.35 11.62 6.11
CA THR A 119 -0.14 11.98 5.35
C THR A 119 0.74 10.77 4.98
N GLY A 120 0.30 9.57 5.32
CA GLY A 120 1.00 8.33 4.99
C GLY A 120 2.34 8.21 5.69
N ILE A 121 3.39 7.86 4.94
CA ILE A 121 4.75 7.67 5.48
C ILE A 121 5.27 8.88 6.27
N GLN A 122 4.83 10.08 5.92
CA GLN A 122 5.30 11.31 6.59
C GLN A 122 4.86 11.39 8.04
N ARG A 123 3.66 10.89 8.36
CA ARG A 123 3.12 10.96 9.73
C ARG A 123 3.33 12.37 10.32
N SER A 124 2.91 13.38 9.54
CA SER A 124 3.34 14.77 9.76
C SER A 124 2.84 15.40 11.05
N LEU A 125 1.71 14.92 11.58
CA LEU A 125 0.99 15.53 12.69
C LEU A 125 1.03 14.69 13.98
N LEU A 126 1.46 13.44 13.87
CA LEU A 126 1.61 12.55 15.01
C LEU A 126 3.07 12.49 15.49
N PRO A 127 3.33 12.11 16.75
CA PRO A 127 4.67 11.91 17.25
C PRO A 127 5.48 10.93 16.39
N LYS A 128 6.78 11.19 16.24
CA LYS A 128 7.69 10.30 15.52
C LYS A 128 7.76 8.94 16.19
N LEU A 129 7.88 7.89 15.37
CA LEU A 129 8.05 6.54 15.87
C LEU A 129 9.48 6.34 16.43
N LYS A 130 9.59 5.56 17.49
CA LYS A 130 10.90 5.18 18.09
C LYS A 130 11.68 4.26 17.15
N GLU A 131 10.96 3.31 16.53
CA GLU A 131 11.49 2.40 15.54
C GLU A 131 10.53 2.41 14.34
N ASP A 132 11.06 2.58 13.15
CA ASP A 132 10.27 2.64 11.92
C ASP A 132 11.01 1.91 10.80
N LEU A 133 10.52 0.75 10.41
CA LEU A 133 11.07 0.03 9.27
C LEU A 133 10.41 0.54 8.00
N VAL A 134 11.21 1.21 7.21
CA VAL A 134 10.79 1.86 5.98
C VAL A 134 11.58 1.27 4.81
N VAL A 135 10.87 0.76 3.82
CA VAL A 135 11.47 0.21 2.58
C VAL A 135 11.51 1.30 1.53
N PRO A 136 12.70 1.77 1.13
CA PRO A 136 12.83 2.71 0.02
C PRO A 136 12.39 2.05 -1.28
N SER A 137 11.65 2.80 -2.12
CA SER A 137 11.20 2.30 -3.41
C SER A 137 11.33 3.34 -4.52
N LEU A 138 11.47 2.83 -5.73
CA LEU A 138 11.51 3.60 -6.96
C LEU A 138 10.64 2.90 -8.00
N GLU A 139 9.88 3.67 -8.77
CA GLU A 139 8.98 3.18 -9.80
C GLU A 139 9.07 4.06 -11.04
N TYR A 140 9.03 3.43 -12.19
CA TYR A 140 8.90 4.05 -13.49
C TYR A 140 7.56 3.66 -14.11
N GLN A 141 6.78 4.62 -14.52
CA GLN A 141 5.72 4.40 -15.48
C GLN A 141 6.35 4.45 -16.87
N VAL A 142 6.26 3.34 -17.58
CA VAL A 142 6.91 3.16 -18.87
C VAL A 142 5.90 2.90 -19.97
N LYS A 143 6.30 3.27 -21.21
CA LYS A 143 5.57 2.95 -22.45
C LYS A 143 6.53 2.31 -23.45
N SER A 144 6.08 1.23 -24.12
CA SER A 144 6.80 0.59 -25.23
C SER A 144 5.82 -0.13 -26.15
N LYS A 145 6.18 -0.29 -27.42
CA LYS A 145 5.40 -1.09 -28.38
C LYS A 145 5.49 -2.60 -28.07
N GLU A 146 6.60 -3.03 -27.47
CA GLU A 146 6.90 -4.42 -27.18
C GLU A 146 7.34 -4.55 -25.72
N LEU A 147 6.37 -4.57 -24.79
CA LEU A 147 6.63 -4.88 -23.39
C LEU A 147 6.89 -6.40 -23.25
N PRO A 148 7.82 -6.81 -22.35
CA PRO A 148 8.25 -8.21 -22.28
C PRO A 148 7.26 -9.16 -21.60
N TYR A 149 6.24 -8.63 -20.92
CA TYR A 149 5.30 -9.42 -20.14
C TYR A 149 3.86 -8.96 -20.39
N ASP A 150 2.97 -9.92 -20.54
CA ASP A 150 1.53 -9.66 -20.73
C ASP A 150 0.78 -9.57 -19.39
N ASP A 151 1.40 -10.02 -18.28
CA ASP A 151 0.77 -10.13 -16.97
C ASP A 151 1.75 -9.75 -15.86
N PHE A 152 1.35 -9.88 -14.61
CA PHE A 152 2.11 -9.49 -13.44
C PHE A 152 3.39 -10.31 -13.27
N VAL A 153 4.49 -9.64 -12.93
CA VAL A 153 5.76 -10.29 -12.56
C VAL A 153 6.28 -9.67 -11.27
N ILE A 154 6.73 -10.50 -10.35
CA ILE A 154 7.51 -10.07 -9.18
C ILE A 154 8.81 -10.86 -9.13
N ARG A 155 9.87 -10.20 -8.69
CA ARG A 155 11.17 -10.81 -8.43
C ARG A 155 11.61 -10.45 -7.00
N PRO A 156 11.42 -11.38 -6.03
CA PRO A 156 11.90 -11.17 -4.68
C PRO A 156 13.42 -11.04 -4.65
N TYR A 157 13.93 -10.07 -3.92
CA TYR A 157 15.37 -9.98 -3.65
C TYR A 157 15.79 -11.01 -2.60
N PRO A 158 17.04 -11.51 -2.68
CA PRO A 158 17.57 -12.42 -1.66
C PRO A 158 17.38 -11.89 -0.25
N GLY A 159 17.01 -12.77 0.67
CA GLY A 159 16.70 -12.41 2.04
C GLY A 159 15.32 -11.76 2.24
N LEU A 160 14.50 -11.63 1.19
CA LEU A 160 13.20 -10.93 1.22
C LEU A 160 13.30 -9.47 1.72
N LEU A 161 14.42 -8.81 1.42
CA LEU A 161 14.65 -7.40 1.79
C LEU A 161 13.88 -6.42 0.89
N GLY A 162 13.07 -6.96 -0.01
CA GLY A 162 12.24 -6.27 -0.97
C GLY A 162 12.01 -7.11 -2.22
N TYR A 163 11.44 -6.49 -3.24
CA TYR A 163 11.20 -7.13 -4.53
C TYR A 163 11.12 -6.11 -5.65
N TRP A 164 11.44 -6.57 -6.87
CA TRP A 164 11.17 -5.91 -8.12
C TRP A 164 9.78 -6.32 -8.62
N TRP A 165 9.06 -5.41 -9.33
CA TRP A 165 7.74 -5.68 -9.89
C TRP A 165 7.58 -5.13 -11.31
N TYR A 166 6.73 -5.79 -12.09
CA TYR A 166 6.18 -5.34 -13.34
C TYR A 166 4.66 -5.51 -13.30
N PHE A 167 3.94 -4.41 -13.45
CA PHE A 167 2.48 -4.37 -13.37
C PHE A 167 1.94 -3.70 -14.64
N PRO A 168 1.27 -4.45 -15.56
CA PRO A 168 0.75 -3.92 -16.80
C PRO A 168 -0.39 -2.94 -16.56
N LEU A 169 -0.47 -1.87 -17.39
CA LEU A 169 -1.52 -0.86 -17.35
C LEU A 169 -2.40 -0.87 -18.61
N GLY A 170 -2.13 -1.79 -19.56
CA GLY A 170 -2.77 -1.76 -20.88
C GLY A 170 -2.10 -0.77 -21.83
N ASP A 171 -2.50 -0.78 -23.11
CA ASP A 171 -2.08 0.16 -24.15
C ASP A 171 -0.56 0.37 -24.27
N GLY A 172 0.22 -0.70 -24.08
CA GLY A 172 1.68 -0.65 -24.13
C GLY A 172 2.32 0.11 -22.96
N MET A 173 1.60 0.27 -21.84
CA MET A 173 2.10 0.89 -20.62
C MET A 173 2.22 -0.12 -19.47
N ALA A 174 3.18 0.13 -18.59
CA ALA A 174 3.37 -0.63 -17.35
C ALA A 174 3.98 0.23 -16.26
N HIS A 175 3.75 -0.16 -15.01
CA HIS A 175 4.56 0.24 -13.87
C HIS A 175 5.66 -0.79 -13.65
N VAL A 176 6.91 -0.33 -13.66
CA VAL A 176 8.09 -1.13 -13.35
C VAL A 176 8.79 -0.50 -12.17
N GLY A 177 8.94 -1.24 -11.11
CA GLY A 177 9.52 -0.66 -9.91
C GLY A 177 10.20 -1.69 -9.01
N ALA A 178 10.80 -1.21 -7.95
CA ALA A 178 11.35 -2.04 -6.91
C ALA A 178 11.40 -1.30 -5.57
N GLY A 179 11.18 -2.06 -4.50
CA GLY A 179 11.48 -1.66 -3.15
C GLY A 179 12.55 -2.57 -2.57
N ASP A 180 13.59 -2.03 -1.94
CA ASP A 180 14.68 -2.83 -1.40
C ASP A 180 15.47 -2.07 -0.33
N LEU A 181 15.66 -2.67 0.83
CA LEU A 181 16.42 -2.08 1.93
C LEU A 181 17.90 -1.83 1.58
N LEU A 182 18.46 -2.57 0.63
CA LEU A 182 19.84 -2.41 0.16
C LEU A 182 19.98 -1.50 -1.07
N HIS A 183 18.88 -0.90 -1.55
CA HIS A 183 18.87 0.03 -2.69
C HIS A 183 19.44 -0.54 -4.01
N ARG A 184 19.35 -1.86 -4.24
CA ARG A 184 19.90 -2.54 -5.44
C ARG A 184 19.18 -2.20 -6.74
N TYR A 185 17.98 -1.67 -6.67
CA TYR A 185 17.02 -1.52 -7.78
C TYR A 185 17.37 -0.51 -8.85
N ARG A 186 18.20 0.50 -8.59
CA ARG A 186 18.43 1.60 -9.55
C ARG A 186 18.96 1.10 -10.90
N GLY A 187 20.03 0.30 -10.88
CA GLY A 187 20.61 -0.27 -12.09
C GLY A 187 19.67 -1.21 -12.84
N GLU A 188 18.83 -1.95 -12.12
CA GLU A 188 17.86 -2.89 -12.70
C GLU A 188 16.75 -2.16 -13.48
N LEU A 189 16.20 -1.07 -12.91
CA LEU A 189 15.16 -0.30 -13.58
C LEU A 189 15.67 0.41 -14.83
N ASP A 190 16.85 1.03 -14.78
CA ASP A 190 17.48 1.66 -15.94
C ASP A 190 17.87 0.60 -16.99
N GLY A 191 18.35 -0.57 -16.55
CA GLY A 191 18.63 -1.71 -17.40
C GLY A 191 17.38 -2.23 -18.13
N PHE A 192 16.25 -2.34 -17.44
CA PHE A 192 14.95 -2.71 -18.01
C PHE A 192 14.53 -1.72 -19.10
N VAL A 193 14.55 -0.43 -18.80
CA VAL A 193 14.20 0.64 -19.74
C VAL A 193 15.04 0.57 -21.00
N LYS A 194 16.37 0.43 -20.86
CA LYS A 194 17.30 0.33 -21.98
C LYS A 194 17.06 -0.94 -22.81
N LYS A 195 16.94 -2.09 -22.16
CA LYS A 195 16.76 -3.40 -22.80
C LYS A 195 15.48 -3.45 -23.64
N HIS A 196 14.38 -2.91 -23.12
CA HIS A 196 13.07 -2.96 -23.77
C HIS A 196 12.69 -1.67 -24.50
N LYS A 197 13.67 -0.76 -24.68
CA LYS A 197 13.51 0.52 -25.41
C LYS A 197 12.27 1.29 -24.94
N CYS A 198 12.05 1.32 -23.62
CA CYS A 198 10.89 1.99 -23.05
C CYS A 198 11.07 3.50 -23.01
N GLU A 199 10.02 4.25 -23.33
CA GLU A 199 9.86 5.63 -22.95
C GLU A 199 9.49 5.69 -21.46
N VAL A 200 10.18 6.51 -20.67
CA VAL A 200 9.85 6.74 -19.26
C VAL A 200 8.91 7.94 -19.16
N ILE A 201 7.64 7.67 -18.94
CA ILE A 201 6.60 8.70 -18.77
C ILE A 201 6.76 9.42 -17.43
N ARG A 202 7.08 8.66 -16.37
CA ARG A 202 7.22 9.21 -15.02
C ARG A 202 8.18 8.37 -14.17
N ARG A 203 8.92 9.07 -13.29
CA ARG A 203 9.76 8.45 -12.25
C ARG A 203 9.27 8.90 -10.89
N ILE A 204 9.03 7.96 -9.98
CA ILE A 204 8.50 8.25 -8.67
C ILE A 204 9.25 7.43 -7.63
N GLY A 205 9.85 8.12 -6.65
CA GLY A 205 10.42 7.48 -5.47
C GLY A 205 9.53 7.77 -4.25
N ARG A 206 9.11 6.73 -3.55
CA ARG A 206 8.38 6.88 -2.29
C ARG A 206 8.65 5.69 -1.37
N PRO A 207 9.21 5.93 -0.19
CA PRO A 207 9.38 4.87 0.78
C PRO A 207 8.03 4.38 1.30
N VAL A 208 7.99 3.13 1.77
CA VAL A 208 6.80 2.45 2.29
C VAL A 208 7.07 2.03 3.72
N ARG A 209 6.19 2.41 4.65
CA ARG A 209 6.26 1.95 6.05
C ARG A 209 5.74 0.53 6.14
N VAL A 210 6.57 -0.38 6.63
CA VAL A 210 6.18 -1.77 6.91
C VAL A 210 6.06 -2.05 8.41
N THR A 211 6.34 -1.05 9.26
CA THR A 211 6.08 -1.10 10.70
C THR A 211 4.58 -1.22 10.95
N PRO A 212 4.11 -2.25 11.68
CA PRO A 212 2.69 -2.52 11.88
C PRO A 212 2.04 -1.59 12.91
N PRO A 213 0.70 -1.47 12.95
CA PRO A 213 0.01 -0.57 13.87
C PRO A 213 0.42 -0.73 15.32
N LYS A 214 0.61 -1.96 15.79
CA LYS A 214 1.05 -2.23 17.18
C LYS A 214 2.33 -1.48 17.59
N LEU A 215 3.21 -1.16 16.64
CA LEU A 215 4.45 -0.43 16.87
C LEU A 215 4.37 1.04 16.42
N CYS A 216 3.22 1.45 15.88
CA CYS A 216 2.96 2.82 15.42
C CYS A 216 2.12 3.65 16.42
N GLU A 217 1.97 3.19 17.65
CA GLU A 217 1.30 3.99 18.68
C GLU A 217 2.17 5.20 19.11
N PRO A 218 1.59 6.32 19.52
CA PRO A 218 0.16 6.57 19.68
C PRO A 218 -0.54 6.85 18.33
N PHE A 219 -1.83 6.46 18.20
CA PHE A 219 -2.65 6.76 17.01
C PHE A 219 -3.30 8.14 17.07
N PHE A 220 -3.22 8.80 18.21
CA PHE A 220 -3.75 10.15 18.40
C PHE A 220 -2.88 10.97 19.35
N ASP A 221 -2.89 12.29 19.13
CA ASP A 221 -2.22 13.29 19.97
C ASP A 221 -3.07 14.56 19.96
N GLY A 222 -3.57 14.98 21.11
CA GLY A 222 -4.54 16.06 21.20
C GLY A 222 -5.75 15.84 20.28
N LYS A 223 -6.03 16.76 19.35
CA LYS A 223 -7.11 16.65 18.34
C LYS A 223 -6.73 15.77 17.14
N VAL A 224 -5.48 15.41 16.99
CA VAL A 224 -4.97 14.66 15.84
C VAL A 224 -5.26 13.18 16.00
N ILE A 225 -5.75 12.54 14.94
CA ILE A 225 -5.96 11.09 14.83
C ILE A 225 -5.34 10.60 13.52
N GLY A 226 -4.51 9.56 13.58
CA GLY A 226 -3.88 8.96 12.41
C GLY A 226 -4.79 7.98 11.69
N VAL A 227 -4.73 7.96 10.35
CA VAL A 227 -5.46 7.02 9.50
C VAL A 227 -4.56 6.51 8.37
N GLY A 228 -4.61 5.21 8.12
CA GLY A 228 -3.85 4.59 7.04
C GLY A 228 -2.38 4.39 7.37
N GLU A 229 -1.50 4.60 6.40
CA GLU A 229 -0.05 4.35 6.56
C GLU A 229 0.61 5.20 7.66
N SER A 230 0.03 6.33 8.06
CA SER A 230 0.54 7.14 9.18
C SER A 230 0.56 6.36 10.49
N ILE A 231 -0.30 5.34 10.62
CA ILE A 231 -0.36 4.42 11.77
C ILE A 231 -0.05 2.96 11.39
N GLY A 232 0.67 2.75 10.28
CA GLY A 232 1.26 1.45 9.95
C GLY A 232 0.32 0.43 9.31
N THR A 233 -0.75 0.83 8.63
CA THR A 233 -1.72 -0.12 8.04
C THR A 233 -1.29 -0.72 6.70
N VAL A 234 -0.02 -0.66 6.34
CA VAL A 234 0.50 -1.36 5.16
C VAL A 234 0.79 -2.83 5.50
N TYR A 235 0.33 -3.77 4.67
CA TYR A 235 0.64 -5.19 4.87
C TYR A 235 2.14 -5.44 4.62
N PRO A 236 2.92 -5.84 5.62
CA PRO A 236 4.37 -5.76 5.55
C PRO A 236 5.04 -6.64 4.49
N MET A 237 4.45 -7.81 4.16
CA MET A 237 5.02 -8.75 3.19
C MET A 237 4.89 -8.27 1.75
N LEU A 238 3.79 -7.59 1.42
CA LEU A 238 3.46 -7.19 0.05
C LEU A 238 3.64 -5.68 -0.19
N GLY A 239 3.87 -4.88 0.85
CA GLY A 239 3.85 -3.42 0.74
C GLY A 239 2.48 -2.88 0.31
N GLU A 240 1.42 -3.69 0.49
CA GLU A 240 0.07 -3.34 0.06
C GLU A 240 -0.61 -2.47 1.12
N GLY A 241 -0.95 -1.23 0.75
CA GLY A 241 -1.54 -0.25 1.64
C GLY A 241 -2.85 0.35 1.13
N ILE A 242 -3.33 0.00 -0.07
CA ILE A 242 -4.52 0.60 -0.67
C ILE A 242 -5.78 0.21 0.12
N ILE A 243 -6.10 -1.07 0.12
CA ILE A 243 -7.26 -1.63 0.83
C ILE A 243 -7.16 -1.39 2.35
N PRO A 244 -6.01 -1.68 3.02
CA PRO A 244 -5.92 -1.43 4.45
C PRO A 244 -6.12 0.04 4.85
N SER A 245 -5.69 0.98 4.01
CA SER A 245 -5.91 2.41 4.28
C SER A 245 -7.39 2.79 4.20
N MET A 246 -8.15 2.17 3.29
CA MET A 246 -9.61 2.36 3.18
C MET A 246 -10.33 1.69 4.37
N GLN A 247 -9.97 0.46 4.72
CA GLN A 247 -10.49 -0.23 5.90
C GLN A 247 -10.22 0.56 7.19
N CYS A 248 -9.03 1.13 7.32
CA CYS A 248 -8.68 1.97 8.45
C CYS A 248 -9.54 3.25 8.51
N ALA A 249 -9.87 3.83 7.35
CA ALA A 249 -10.78 4.97 7.27
C ALA A 249 -12.22 4.59 7.69
N ASP A 250 -12.71 3.41 7.29
CA ASP A 250 -14.03 2.91 7.75
C ASP A 250 -14.03 2.69 9.27
N LEU A 251 -12.98 2.05 9.83
CA LEU A 251 -12.84 1.90 11.28
C LEU A 251 -12.85 3.25 12.01
N PHE A 252 -12.27 4.29 11.42
CA PHE A 252 -12.32 5.63 11.99
C PHE A 252 -13.74 6.20 11.96
N VAL A 253 -14.46 6.03 10.85
CA VAL A 253 -15.85 6.49 10.72
C VAL A 253 -16.77 5.77 11.71
N ASP A 254 -16.62 4.45 11.84
CA ASP A 254 -17.41 3.61 12.77
C ASP A 254 -17.19 3.98 14.24
N HIS A 255 -16.09 4.68 14.57
CA HIS A 255 -15.72 5.08 15.92
C HIS A 255 -15.55 6.61 16.07
N LEU A 256 -16.30 7.39 15.26
CA LEU A 256 -16.28 8.84 15.40
C LEU A 256 -16.63 9.25 16.83
N GLY A 257 -15.75 10.05 17.47
CA GLY A 257 -15.90 10.46 18.87
C GLY A 257 -15.37 9.45 19.91
N ASP A 258 -15.13 8.18 19.56
CA ASP A 258 -14.55 7.15 20.45
C ASP A 258 -13.12 6.75 20.01
N ARG A 259 -12.12 7.52 20.46
CA ARG A 259 -10.71 7.29 20.11
C ARG A 259 -10.17 5.96 20.61
N GLU A 260 -10.55 5.55 21.82
CA GLU A 260 -10.09 4.26 22.37
C GLU A 260 -10.78 3.08 21.70
N GLY A 261 -12.04 3.22 21.30
CA GLY A 261 -12.75 2.26 20.45
C GLY A 261 -12.04 2.11 19.10
N TYR A 262 -11.74 3.21 18.44
CA TYR A 262 -10.97 3.22 17.19
C TYR A 262 -9.60 2.53 17.35
N ARG A 263 -8.84 2.90 18.39
CA ARG A 263 -7.55 2.27 18.69
C ARG A 263 -7.65 0.76 18.83
N ARG A 264 -8.62 0.26 19.64
CA ARG A 264 -8.85 -1.18 19.81
C ARG A 264 -9.23 -1.85 18.50
N ALA A 265 -10.12 -1.25 17.72
CA ALA A 265 -10.56 -1.77 16.44
C ALA A 265 -9.40 -1.89 15.44
N VAL A 266 -8.54 -0.87 15.32
CA VAL A 266 -7.33 -0.92 14.48
C VAL A 266 -6.37 -2.02 14.93
N LEU A 267 -6.08 -2.12 16.22
CA LEU A 267 -5.15 -3.12 16.74
C LEU A 267 -5.67 -4.56 16.54
N ASP A 268 -6.97 -4.77 16.68
CA ASP A 268 -7.57 -6.10 16.44
C ASP A 268 -7.63 -6.44 14.94
N HIS A 269 -8.11 -5.50 14.11
CA HIS A 269 -8.24 -5.71 12.66
C HIS A 269 -6.90 -6.05 12.00
N PHE A 270 -5.84 -5.33 12.37
CA PHE A 270 -4.50 -5.49 11.79
C PHE A 270 -3.54 -6.36 12.65
N LYS A 271 -4.05 -7.14 13.60
CA LYS A 271 -3.22 -7.94 14.54
C LYS A 271 -2.23 -8.89 13.86
N VAL A 272 -2.58 -9.44 12.70
CA VAL A 272 -1.71 -10.34 11.94
C VAL A 272 -0.47 -9.62 11.40
N TYR A 273 -0.53 -8.30 11.16
CA TYR A 273 0.58 -7.52 10.62
C TYR A 273 1.80 -7.56 11.54
N ALA A 274 1.59 -7.64 12.85
CA ALA A 274 2.68 -7.80 13.81
C ALA A 274 3.41 -9.14 13.66
N LYS A 275 2.69 -10.22 13.28
CA LYS A 275 3.32 -11.53 13.00
C LYS A 275 4.11 -11.49 11.70
N VAL A 276 3.55 -10.86 10.66
CA VAL A 276 4.24 -10.66 9.37
C VAL A 276 5.49 -9.82 9.55
N TYR A 277 5.38 -8.73 10.30
CA TYR A 277 6.52 -7.86 10.62
C TYR A 277 7.63 -8.61 11.38
N LYS A 278 7.25 -9.44 12.37
CA LYS A 278 8.23 -10.28 13.10
C LYS A 278 9.01 -11.19 12.15
N PHE A 279 8.34 -11.77 11.15
CA PHE A 279 8.99 -12.59 10.12
C PHE A 279 9.93 -11.75 9.24
N ILE A 280 9.45 -10.62 8.70
CA ILE A 280 10.28 -9.72 7.88
C ILE A 280 11.48 -9.21 8.68
N LYS A 281 11.26 -8.77 9.92
CA LYS A 281 12.33 -8.27 10.79
C LYS A 281 13.38 -9.34 11.08
N ALA A 282 12.98 -10.60 11.25
CA ALA A 282 13.92 -11.71 11.43
C ALA A 282 14.81 -11.92 10.19
N LYS A 283 14.25 -11.74 8.97
CA LYS A 283 15.01 -11.76 7.72
C LYS A 283 15.96 -10.57 7.61
N VAL A 284 15.49 -9.37 7.91
CA VAL A 284 16.28 -8.13 7.87
C VAL A 284 17.47 -8.20 8.84
N ASP A 285 17.26 -8.76 10.03
CA ASP A 285 18.28 -8.87 11.07
C ASP A 285 19.18 -10.11 10.93
N ASP A 286 19.04 -10.87 9.84
CA ASP A 286 19.75 -12.14 9.60
C ASP A 286 19.59 -13.17 10.75
N ARG A 287 18.42 -13.16 11.38
CA ARG A 287 18.05 -14.06 12.51
C ARG A 287 16.94 -15.03 12.15
N PHE A 288 16.66 -15.18 10.85
CA PHE A 288 15.63 -16.08 10.39
C PHE A 288 16.04 -17.53 10.59
N SER A 289 15.19 -18.30 11.29
CA SER A 289 15.30 -19.74 11.40
C SER A 289 13.94 -20.38 11.15
N LEU A 290 13.86 -21.30 10.20
CA LEU A 290 12.62 -21.98 9.84
C LEU A 290 12.03 -22.73 11.04
N LEU A 291 12.86 -23.37 11.87
CA LEU A 291 12.42 -24.13 13.04
C LEU A 291 11.69 -23.27 14.05
N THR A 292 12.25 -22.09 14.36
CA THR A 292 11.65 -21.19 15.36
C THR A 292 10.50 -20.37 14.80
N MET A 293 10.50 -20.08 13.50
CA MET A 293 9.49 -19.25 12.84
C MET A 293 8.31 -20.04 12.27
N TRP A 294 8.39 -21.37 12.23
CA TRP A 294 7.36 -22.20 11.62
C TRP A 294 5.92 -21.93 12.11
N PRO A 295 5.65 -21.80 13.43
CA PRO A 295 4.29 -21.47 13.90
C PRO A 295 3.80 -20.11 13.41
N THR A 296 4.71 -19.13 13.32
CA THR A 296 4.40 -17.79 12.79
C THR A 296 4.09 -17.86 11.31
N LEU A 297 4.90 -18.59 10.53
CA LEU A 297 4.69 -18.78 9.09
C LEU A 297 3.38 -19.49 8.80
N LEU A 298 3.02 -20.54 9.55
CA LEU A 298 1.72 -21.20 9.42
C LEU A 298 0.55 -20.26 9.70
N SER A 299 0.67 -19.42 10.74
CA SER A 299 -0.37 -18.43 11.05
C SER A 299 -0.53 -17.39 9.92
N ILE A 300 0.57 -16.94 9.31
CA ILE A 300 0.56 -16.03 8.16
C ILE A 300 -0.04 -16.73 6.95
N PHE A 301 0.38 -17.95 6.65
CA PHE A 301 -0.16 -18.75 5.56
C PHE A 301 -1.68 -18.92 5.66
N TRP A 302 -2.19 -19.36 6.81
CA TRP A 302 -3.62 -19.55 7.01
C TRP A 302 -4.40 -18.25 6.90
N HIS A 303 -3.84 -17.14 7.41
CA HIS A 303 -4.45 -15.84 7.22
C HIS A 303 -4.54 -15.46 5.74
N MET A 304 -3.46 -15.60 4.97
CA MET A 304 -3.46 -15.28 3.54
C MET A 304 -4.38 -16.23 2.77
N ARG A 305 -4.35 -17.51 3.08
CA ARG A 305 -5.21 -18.54 2.46
C ARG A 305 -6.69 -18.26 2.69
N SER A 306 -7.08 -17.87 3.89
CA SER A 306 -8.46 -17.52 4.22
C SER A 306 -8.91 -16.18 3.61
N ASN A 307 -7.97 -15.39 3.11
CA ASN A 307 -8.21 -14.06 2.56
C ASN A 307 -7.72 -13.93 1.10
N GLU A 308 -7.71 -15.00 0.33
CA GLU A 308 -7.22 -15.00 -1.06
C GLU A 308 -7.87 -13.90 -1.92
N THR A 309 -9.18 -13.75 -1.78
CA THR A 309 -9.93 -12.69 -2.49
C THR A 309 -9.46 -11.30 -2.09
N ARG A 310 -9.13 -11.08 -0.80
CA ARG A 310 -8.59 -9.82 -0.29
C ARG A 310 -7.23 -9.47 -0.92
N TYR A 311 -6.40 -10.49 -1.17
CA TYR A 311 -5.09 -10.31 -1.82
C TYR A 311 -5.14 -10.41 -3.35
N GLY A 312 -6.24 -10.93 -3.90
CA GLY A 312 -6.38 -11.18 -5.35
C GLY A 312 -5.50 -12.33 -5.86
N LEU A 313 -5.01 -13.19 -4.98
CA LEU A 313 -4.02 -14.25 -5.25
C LEU A 313 -4.51 -15.61 -4.76
N GLU A 314 -4.24 -16.68 -5.51
CA GLU A 314 -4.32 -18.04 -4.98
C GLU A 314 -3.11 -18.29 -4.08
N ILE A 315 -3.33 -18.80 -2.86
CA ILE A 315 -2.28 -19.05 -1.88
C ILE A 315 -2.08 -20.54 -1.67
N LYS A 316 -1.02 -21.12 -2.23
CA LYS A 316 -0.62 -22.50 -2.03
C LYS A 316 0.51 -22.59 -1.00
N LEU A 317 0.48 -23.62 -0.15
CA LEU A 317 1.51 -23.82 0.87
C LEU A 317 2.91 -23.98 0.24
N SER A 318 2.98 -24.70 -0.89
CA SER A 318 4.24 -24.89 -1.63
C SER A 318 4.87 -23.57 -2.09
N ASP A 319 4.04 -22.66 -2.60
CA ASP A 319 4.52 -21.38 -3.14
C ASP A 319 4.86 -20.40 -2.01
N PHE A 320 4.02 -20.39 -0.97
CA PHE A 320 4.32 -19.64 0.24
C PHE A 320 5.64 -20.08 0.88
N TYR A 321 5.88 -21.40 0.98
CA TYR A 321 7.13 -21.96 1.51
C TYR A 321 8.34 -21.52 0.67
N LYS A 322 8.28 -21.64 -0.68
CA LYS A 322 9.36 -21.20 -1.57
C LYS A 322 9.72 -19.74 -1.36
N ILE A 323 8.71 -18.85 -1.27
CA ILE A 323 8.92 -17.43 -1.02
C ILE A 323 9.51 -17.20 0.37
N ALA A 324 8.92 -17.79 1.42
CA ALA A 324 9.33 -17.56 2.80
C ALA A 324 10.76 -18.03 3.09
N THR A 325 11.22 -19.09 2.41
CA THR A 325 12.56 -19.66 2.59
C THR A 325 13.60 -19.12 1.62
N TRP A 326 13.23 -18.24 0.69
CA TRP A 326 14.17 -17.60 -0.23
C TRP A 326 15.25 -16.80 0.53
N GLN A 327 16.54 -17.09 0.21
CA GLN A 327 17.73 -16.49 0.83
C GLN A 327 18.54 -15.69 -0.18
#